data_62196d12c379c42864a672db91910ea0
#
_entry.id   62196d12c379c42864a672db91910ea0
#
_cell.length_a   1.000
_cell.length_b   1.000
_cell.length_c   1.000
_cell.angle_alpha   90.00
_cell.angle_beta   90.00
_cell.angle_gamma   90.00
#
_symmetry.space_group_name_H-M   'P 1'
#
loop_
_entity.id
_entity.type
_entity.pdbx_description
1 polymer ?
#
loop_
_entity_poly.entity_id
_entity_poly.type
_entity_poly.pdbx_seq_one_letter_code
_entity_poly.pdbx_strand_id
1 'polypeptide(L)'
;MSHVVDCSITLPWFLEDERTRFTDQILNAIHQVEYWVPAVWRLEMLNGLLMAERRKRIDRAWRIASVDQASRLKVRVDIAQPGMAAVGTLAERHGLTAYDAAYLELAVRQRFGLITQDRDLVRAADAEGLSVQSPGRTGAAQKRRRYNV
;
A
#
# COMPACT_ATOMS: atom_id res chain seq x y z
N MET A 1 5.65 2.38 -15.46
CA MET A 1 5.82 1.26 -14.51
C MET A 1 4.73 1.33 -13.47
N SER A 2 4.13 0.20 -13.15
CA SER A 2 2.98 0.12 -12.25
C SER A 2 3.33 -0.60 -10.95
N HIS A 3 2.85 -0.09 -9.84
CA HIS A 3 3.07 -0.66 -8.51
C HIS A 3 1.78 -0.65 -7.70
N VAL A 4 1.60 -1.66 -6.88
CA VAL A 4 0.58 -1.64 -5.84
C VAL A 4 1.16 -0.90 -4.63
N VAL A 5 0.39 0.03 -4.10
CA VAL A 5 0.76 0.79 -2.91
C VAL A 5 -0.28 0.53 -1.82
N ASP A 6 0.17 0.23 -0.62
CA ASP A 6 -0.76 -0.04 0.47
C ASP A 6 -1.02 1.18 1.36
N CYS A 7 -1.95 1.03 2.27
CA CYS A 7 -2.42 2.10 3.14
C CYS A 7 -1.32 2.61 4.10
N SER A 8 -0.31 1.78 4.42
CA SER A 8 0.82 2.19 5.25
C SER A 8 1.66 3.30 4.60
N ILE A 9 1.57 3.41 3.27
CA ILE A 9 2.24 4.45 2.48
C ILE A 9 1.34 5.66 2.27
N THR A 10 0.08 5.43 1.91
CA THR A 10 -0.82 6.50 1.46
C THR A 10 -1.47 7.27 2.62
N LEU A 11 -1.75 6.62 3.73
CA LEU A 11 -2.32 7.29 4.90
C LEU A 11 -1.38 8.35 5.50
N PRO A 12 -0.06 8.11 5.62
CA PRO A 12 0.89 9.14 6.05
C PRO A 12 0.89 10.42 5.22
N TRP A 13 0.46 10.37 3.98
CA TRP A 13 0.34 11.58 3.15
C TRP A 13 -0.63 12.61 3.73
N PHE A 14 -1.55 12.17 4.58
CA PHE A 14 -2.59 13.00 5.21
C PHE A 14 -2.40 13.17 6.72
N LEU A 15 -1.47 12.42 7.31
CA LEU A 15 -1.18 12.45 8.75
C LEU A 15 0.27 12.88 8.96
N GLU A 16 0.46 14.15 9.33
CA GLU A 16 1.78 14.78 9.40
C GLU A 16 2.72 14.05 10.36
N ASP A 17 2.21 13.54 11.48
CA ASP A 17 2.98 12.79 12.47
C ASP A 17 3.44 11.39 12.00
N GLU A 18 2.88 10.89 10.89
CA GLU A 18 3.29 9.62 10.28
C GLU A 18 4.14 9.80 9.01
N ARG A 19 4.27 11.02 8.50
CA ARG A 19 5.03 11.30 7.28
C ARG A 19 6.51 10.96 7.49
N THR A 20 7.09 10.32 6.49
CA THR A 20 8.52 10.02 6.43
C THR A 20 9.08 10.46 5.08
N ARG A 21 10.40 10.54 4.99
CA ARG A 21 11.07 10.79 3.71
C ARG A 21 10.69 9.76 2.66
N PHE A 22 10.56 8.51 3.05
CA PHE A 22 10.18 7.43 2.14
C PHE A 22 8.75 7.62 1.61
N THR A 23 7.77 7.87 2.48
CA THR A 23 6.38 8.08 2.05
C THR A 23 6.24 9.33 1.18
N ASP A 24 6.99 10.38 1.47
CA ASP A 24 7.00 11.60 0.66
C ASP A 24 7.61 11.36 -0.73
N GLN A 25 8.66 10.56 -0.84
CA GLN A 25 9.25 10.20 -2.15
C GLN A 25 8.24 9.46 -3.03
N ILE A 26 7.45 8.57 -2.45
CA ILE A 26 6.41 7.84 -3.18
C ILE A 26 5.32 8.81 -3.66
N LEU A 27 4.88 9.72 -2.81
CA LEU A 27 3.92 10.76 -3.20
C LEU A 27 4.45 11.65 -4.33
N ASN A 28 5.70 12.07 -4.23
CA ASN A 28 6.30 12.95 -5.23
C ASN A 28 6.39 12.31 -6.62
N ALA A 29 6.42 10.99 -6.70
CA ALA A 29 6.47 10.24 -7.96
C ALA A 29 5.08 9.94 -8.55
N ILE A 30 4.00 10.42 -7.94
CA ILE A 30 2.61 10.05 -8.31
C ILE A 30 2.24 10.39 -9.76
N HIS A 31 2.91 11.36 -10.37
CA HIS A 31 2.66 11.75 -11.77
C HIS A 31 3.53 10.98 -12.77
N GLN A 32 4.59 10.32 -12.31
CA GLN A 32 5.51 9.55 -13.15
C GLN A 32 5.32 8.04 -13.01
N VAL A 33 4.78 7.58 -11.90
CA VAL A 33 4.58 6.16 -11.58
C VAL A 33 3.09 5.90 -11.43
N GLU A 34 2.63 4.81 -12.01
CA GLU A 34 1.24 4.40 -11.88
C GLU A 34 1.04 3.57 -10.61
N TYR A 35 0.24 4.07 -9.68
CA TYR A 35 -0.09 3.36 -8.45
C TYR A 35 -1.46 2.74 -8.53
N TRP A 36 -1.55 1.50 -8.07
CA TRP A 36 -2.77 0.71 -8.01
C TRP A 36 -3.10 0.33 -6.58
N VAL A 37 -4.38 0.26 -6.27
CA VAL A 37 -4.89 -0.16 -4.95
C VAL A 37 -6.10 -1.07 -5.13
N PRO A 38 -6.32 -2.05 -4.23
CA PRO A 38 -7.56 -2.81 -4.22
C PRO A 38 -8.72 -1.95 -3.72
N ALA A 39 -9.95 -2.40 -3.97
CA ALA A 39 -11.16 -1.66 -3.56
C ALA A 39 -11.23 -1.38 -2.05
N VAL A 40 -10.69 -2.27 -1.24
CA VAL A 40 -10.65 -2.13 0.23
C VAL A 40 -9.86 -0.90 0.69
N TRP A 41 -8.91 -0.40 -0.13
CA TRP A 41 -8.10 0.77 0.18
C TRP A 41 -8.94 1.98 0.57
N ARG A 42 -10.06 2.21 -0.12
CA ARG A 42 -10.95 3.35 0.18
C ARG A 42 -11.49 3.30 1.61
N LEU A 43 -11.90 2.12 2.05
CA LEU A 43 -12.42 1.93 3.41
C LEU A 43 -11.30 2.01 4.44
N GLU A 44 -10.15 1.48 4.15
CA GLU A 44 -8.99 1.56 5.05
C GLU A 44 -8.52 3.01 5.22
N MET A 45 -8.45 3.78 4.14
CA MET A 45 -8.11 5.21 4.20
C MET A 45 -9.13 5.97 5.04
N LEU A 46 -10.41 5.78 4.77
CA LEU A 46 -11.48 6.42 5.53
C LEU A 46 -11.40 6.04 7.00
N ASN A 47 -11.24 4.77 7.30
CA ASN A 47 -11.14 4.30 8.69
C ASN A 47 -9.92 4.88 9.40
N GLY A 48 -8.76 4.90 8.74
CA GLY A 48 -7.54 5.49 9.30
C GLY A 48 -7.71 6.96 9.67
N LEU A 49 -8.37 7.73 8.80
CA LEU A 49 -8.65 9.16 9.05
C LEU A 49 -9.69 9.36 10.15
N LEU A 50 -10.75 8.55 10.18
CA LEU A 50 -11.75 8.58 11.25
C LEU A 50 -11.13 8.24 12.61
N MET A 51 -10.27 7.23 12.66
CA MET A 51 -9.59 6.84 13.90
C MET A 51 -8.64 7.93 14.38
N ALA A 52 -7.91 8.58 13.46
CA ALA A 52 -7.04 9.71 13.80
C ALA A 52 -7.83 10.87 14.42
N GLU A 53 -9.00 11.20 13.87
CA GLU A 53 -9.90 12.21 14.42
C GLU A 53 -10.39 11.81 15.81
N ARG A 54 -10.86 10.58 15.98
CA ARG A 54 -11.37 10.08 17.28
C ARG A 54 -10.29 10.05 18.36
N ARG A 55 -9.04 9.86 17.97
CA ARG A 55 -7.88 9.93 18.87
C ARG A 55 -7.32 11.34 19.03
N LYS A 56 -7.99 12.33 18.45
CA LYS A 56 -7.61 13.75 18.53
C LYS A 56 -6.23 14.07 17.94
N ARG A 57 -5.77 13.26 16.98
CA ARG A 57 -4.54 13.54 16.22
C ARG A 57 -4.77 14.55 15.11
N ILE A 58 -5.98 14.60 14.58
CA ILE A 58 -6.45 15.59 13.60
C ILE A 58 -7.84 16.06 14.02
N ASP A 59 -8.24 17.25 13.55
CA ASP A 59 -9.59 17.73 13.76
C ASP A 59 -10.56 17.29 12.65
N ARG A 60 -11.83 17.58 12.84
CA ARG A 60 -12.87 17.20 11.87
C ARG A 60 -12.65 17.87 10.50
N ALA A 61 -12.25 19.14 10.49
CA ALA A 61 -12.03 19.89 9.24
C ALA A 61 -10.87 19.27 8.45
N TRP A 62 -9.79 18.88 9.11
CA TRP A 62 -8.66 18.19 8.47
C TRP A 62 -9.09 16.83 7.93
N ARG A 63 -9.86 16.07 8.69
CA ARG A 63 -10.36 14.77 8.25
C ARG A 63 -11.24 14.92 7.00
N ILE A 64 -12.18 15.86 6.98
CA ILE A 64 -13.05 16.09 5.82
C ILE A 64 -12.24 16.47 4.59
N ALA A 65 -11.30 17.41 4.72
CA ALA A 65 -10.44 17.83 3.63
C ALA A 65 -9.56 16.68 3.13
N SER A 66 -9.04 15.86 4.04
CA SER A 66 -8.20 14.70 3.69
C SER A 66 -8.97 13.63 2.94
N VAL A 67 -10.20 13.33 3.34
CA VAL A 67 -11.07 12.39 2.62
C VAL A 67 -11.34 12.89 1.20
N ASP A 68 -11.64 14.16 1.04
CA ASP A 68 -11.85 14.77 -0.27
C ASP A 68 -10.60 14.67 -1.15
N GLN A 69 -9.43 15.01 -0.61
CA GLN A 69 -8.17 14.90 -1.35
C GLN A 69 -7.82 13.43 -1.68
N ALA A 70 -8.01 12.52 -0.74
CA ALA A 70 -7.76 11.10 -0.97
C ALA A 70 -8.62 10.53 -2.10
N SER A 71 -9.88 10.99 -2.20
CA SER A 71 -10.79 10.56 -3.27
C SER A 71 -10.38 11.06 -4.65
N ARG A 72 -9.52 12.08 -4.72
CA ARG A 72 -8.99 12.67 -5.96
C ARG A 72 -7.55 12.27 -6.27
N LEU A 73 -6.93 11.44 -5.44
CA LEU A 73 -5.57 11.00 -5.70
C LEU A 73 -5.47 10.28 -7.04
N LYS A 74 -4.35 10.48 -7.71
CA LYS A 74 -4.03 9.78 -8.95
C LYS A 74 -3.57 8.36 -8.65
N VAL A 75 -4.47 7.57 -8.07
CA VAL A 75 -4.29 6.13 -7.88
C VAL A 75 -5.38 5.40 -8.65
N ARG A 76 -5.06 4.25 -9.20
CA ARG A 76 -6.03 3.40 -9.88
C ARG A 76 -6.59 2.38 -8.90
N VAL A 77 -7.90 2.43 -8.71
CA VAL A 77 -8.59 1.42 -7.90
C VAL A 77 -8.92 0.23 -8.80
N ASP A 78 -8.49 -0.94 -8.39
CA ASP A 78 -8.81 -2.18 -9.08
C ASP A 78 -10.32 -2.44 -8.98
N ILE A 79 -10.98 -2.50 -10.13
CA ILE A 79 -12.41 -2.75 -10.21
C ILE A 79 -12.74 -4.25 -10.37
N ALA A 80 -11.75 -5.07 -10.64
CA ALA A 80 -11.93 -6.51 -10.63
C ALA A 80 -12.20 -6.97 -9.20
N GLN A 81 -13.09 -7.93 -9.06
CA GLN A 81 -13.40 -8.53 -7.77
C GLN A 81 -12.73 -9.90 -7.72
N PRO A 82 -11.56 -10.04 -7.10
CA PRO A 82 -10.94 -11.34 -6.96
C PRO A 82 -11.85 -12.25 -6.14
N GLY A 83 -11.87 -13.52 -6.49
CA GLY A 83 -12.62 -14.50 -5.72
C GLY A 83 -12.11 -14.59 -4.28
N MET A 84 -13.00 -14.82 -3.34
CA MET A 84 -12.63 -15.00 -1.93
C MET A 84 -11.58 -16.10 -1.76
N ALA A 85 -11.66 -17.16 -2.57
CA ALA A 85 -10.70 -18.27 -2.52
C ALA A 85 -9.29 -17.82 -2.88
N ALA A 86 -9.11 -16.99 -3.89
CA ALA A 86 -7.78 -16.49 -4.30
C ALA A 86 -7.13 -15.65 -3.19
N VAL A 87 -7.88 -14.73 -2.61
CA VAL A 87 -7.41 -13.91 -1.49
C VAL A 87 -7.14 -14.80 -0.26
N GLY A 88 -8.05 -15.72 0.04
CA GLY A 88 -7.93 -16.65 1.17
C GLY A 88 -6.69 -17.54 1.08
N THR A 89 -6.36 -18.03 -0.11
CA THR A 89 -5.15 -18.84 -0.34
C THR A 89 -3.87 -18.07 0.00
N LEU A 90 -3.78 -16.81 -0.44
CA LEU A 90 -2.62 -15.97 -0.13
C LEU A 90 -2.57 -15.59 1.36
N ALA A 91 -3.73 -15.29 1.95
CA ALA A 91 -3.82 -14.97 3.38
C ALA A 91 -3.33 -16.15 4.22
N GLU A 92 -3.78 -17.36 3.93
CA GLU A 92 -3.36 -18.58 4.65
C GLU A 92 -1.87 -18.87 4.43
N ARG A 93 -1.41 -18.83 3.18
CA ARG A 93 -0.01 -19.14 2.85
C ARG A 93 0.98 -18.24 3.58
N HIS A 94 0.64 -16.98 3.75
CA HIS A 94 1.55 -15.96 4.28
C HIS A 94 1.18 -15.46 5.67
N GLY A 95 0.13 -15.99 6.29
CA GLY A 95 -0.31 -15.54 7.60
C GLY A 95 -0.78 -14.09 7.62
N LEU A 96 -1.44 -13.63 6.54
CA LEU A 96 -1.93 -12.27 6.40
C LEU A 96 -3.41 -12.17 6.75
N THR A 97 -3.86 -10.97 7.10
CA THR A 97 -5.28 -10.66 7.09
C THR A 97 -5.81 -10.69 5.65
N ALA A 98 -7.12 -10.85 5.49
CA ALA A 98 -7.75 -10.76 4.18
C ALA A 98 -7.51 -9.40 3.52
N TYR A 99 -7.44 -8.33 4.31
CA TYR A 99 -7.20 -6.97 3.83
C TYR A 99 -5.80 -6.83 3.22
N ASP A 100 -4.77 -7.27 3.93
CA ASP A 100 -3.38 -7.25 3.43
C ASP A 100 -3.22 -8.21 2.25
N ALA A 101 -3.85 -9.37 2.30
CA ALA A 101 -3.83 -10.32 1.20
C ALA A 101 -4.49 -9.77 -0.08
N ALA A 102 -5.44 -8.85 0.03
CA ALA A 102 -6.05 -8.20 -1.13
C ALA A 102 -5.02 -7.36 -1.91
N TYR A 103 -4.11 -6.67 -1.22
CA TYR A 103 -3.00 -5.95 -1.88
C TYR A 103 -2.04 -6.91 -2.57
N LEU A 104 -1.68 -7.98 -1.89
CA LEU A 104 -0.79 -9.01 -2.44
C LEU A 104 -1.41 -9.69 -3.66
N GLU A 105 -2.69 -10.03 -3.59
CA GLU A 105 -3.42 -10.65 -4.70
C GLU A 105 -3.40 -9.76 -5.95
N LEU A 106 -3.68 -8.47 -5.78
CA LEU A 106 -3.64 -7.52 -6.89
C LEU A 106 -2.24 -7.47 -7.53
N ALA A 107 -1.21 -7.39 -6.71
CA ALA A 107 0.17 -7.35 -7.19
C ALA A 107 0.57 -8.63 -7.92
N VAL A 108 0.21 -9.79 -7.39
CA VAL A 108 0.47 -11.10 -8.01
C VAL A 108 -0.26 -11.25 -9.34
N ARG A 109 -1.56 -10.95 -9.36
CA ARG A 109 -2.41 -11.09 -10.55
C ARG A 109 -1.95 -10.19 -11.69
N GLN A 110 -1.57 -8.95 -11.39
CA GLN A 110 -1.13 -7.97 -12.38
C GLN A 110 0.38 -8.01 -12.65
N ARG A 111 1.13 -8.76 -11.87
CA ARG A 111 2.60 -8.79 -11.90
C ARG A 111 3.22 -7.42 -11.67
N PHE A 112 2.64 -6.66 -10.75
CA PHE A 112 3.17 -5.37 -10.31
C PHE A 112 4.10 -5.54 -9.12
N GLY A 113 5.01 -4.57 -8.93
CA GLY A 113 5.74 -4.44 -7.67
C GLY A 113 4.81 -3.98 -6.54
N LEU A 114 5.26 -4.14 -5.32
CA LEU A 114 4.54 -3.72 -4.11
C LEU A 114 5.36 -2.70 -3.34
N ILE A 115 4.71 -1.63 -2.91
CA ILE A 115 5.32 -0.58 -2.08
C ILE A 115 4.58 -0.57 -0.75
N THR A 116 5.28 -0.87 0.34
CA THR A 116 4.69 -1.01 1.67
C THR A 116 5.71 -0.76 2.77
N GLN A 117 5.24 -0.38 3.94
CA GLN A 117 6.01 -0.34 5.18
C GLN A 117 5.71 -1.54 6.08
N ASP A 118 4.72 -2.34 5.74
CA ASP A 118 4.31 -3.52 6.52
C ASP A 118 5.28 -4.67 6.29
N ARG A 119 5.91 -5.16 7.36
CA ARG A 119 6.92 -6.23 7.30
C ARG A 119 6.34 -7.56 6.81
N ASP A 120 5.11 -7.86 7.17
CA ASP A 120 4.46 -9.10 6.77
C ASP A 120 4.16 -9.09 5.26
N LEU A 121 3.73 -7.94 4.73
CA LEU A 121 3.56 -7.76 3.29
C LEU A 121 4.88 -7.81 2.53
N VAL A 122 5.94 -7.22 3.06
CA VAL A 122 7.29 -7.32 2.46
C VAL A 122 7.69 -8.78 2.33
N ARG A 123 7.57 -9.54 3.42
CA ARG A 123 7.93 -10.97 3.44
C ARG A 123 7.11 -11.77 2.44
N ALA A 124 5.79 -11.55 2.42
CA ALA A 124 4.88 -12.25 1.52
C ALA A 124 5.17 -11.94 0.05
N ALA A 125 5.38 -10.67 -0.27
CA ALA A 125 5.70 -10.25 -1.64
C ALA A 125 7.04 -10.80 -2.11
N ASP A 126 8.05 -10.83 -1.24
CA ASP A 126 9.34 -11.48 -1.53
C ASP A 126 9.15 -12.96 -1.85
N ALA A 127 8.35 -13.66 -1.04
CA ALA A 127 8.08 -15.09 -1.24
C ALA A 127 7.34 -15.37 -2.56
N GLU A 128 6.50 -14.44 -3.02
CA GLU A 128 5.82 -14.53 -4.32
C GLU A 128 6.69 -14.05 -5.49
N GLY A 129 7.92 -13.64 -5.23
CA GLY A 129 8.86 -13.22 -6.27
C GLY A 129 8.60 -11.82 -6.83
N LEU A 130 7.84 -11.00 -6.14
CA LEU A 130 7.54 -9.64 -6.56
C LEU A 130 8.69 -8.68 -6.23
N SER A 131 8.78 -7.59 -7.00
CA SER A 131 9.63 -6.45 -6.63
C SER A 131 8.99 -5.73 -5.45
N VAL A 132 9.76 -5.44 -4.41
CA VAL A 132 9.28 -4.78 -3.20
C VAL A 132 10.10 -3.52 -2.92
N GLN A 133 9.38 -2.42 -2.69
CA GLN A 133 9.97 -1.19 -2.16
C GLN A 133 9.44 -0.96 -0.73
N SER A 134 10.35 -0.71 0.19
CA SER A 134 10.03 -0.40 1.58
C SER A 134 11.16 0.46 2.15
N PRO A 135 10.99 1.11 3.32
CA PRO A 135 12.05 1.90 3.92
C PRO A 135 13.35 1.09 4.06
N GLY A 136 14.46 1.66 3.58
CA GLY A 136 15.77 0.99 3.56
C GLY A 136 15.95 -0.05 2.46
N ARG A 137 14.95 -0.27 1.61
CA ARG A 137 15.00 -1.19 0.45
C ARG A 137 14.57 -0.46 -0.81
N THR A 138 15.44 -0.49 -1.83
CA THR A 138 15.07 -0.07 -3.19
C THR A 138 15.14 -1.28 -4.11
N GLY A 139 14.45 -1.25 -5.24
CA GLY A 139 14.49 -2.34 -6.21
C GLY A 139 15.92 -2.71 -6.67
N ALA A 140 16.84 -1.75 -6.69
CA ALA A 140 18.24 -1.98 -7.01
C ALA A 140 18.99 -2.73 -5.89
N ALA A 141 18.69 -2.43 -4.62
CA ALA A 141 19.29 -3.12 -3.46
C ALA A 141 18.85 -4.58 -3.38
N GLN A 142 17.63 -4.87 -3.79
CA GLN A 142 17.10 -6.23 -3.83
C GLN A 142 17.83 -7.10 -4.86
N LYS A 143 18.20 -6.54 -6.02
CA LYS A 143 18.99 -7.25 -7.03
C LYS A 143 20.39 -7.60 -6.52
N ARG A 144 21.05 -6.72 -5.77
CA ARG A 144 22.40 -6.97 -5.23
C ARG A 144 22.43 -8.10 -4.20
N ARG A 145 21.38 -8.26 -3.38
CA ARG A 145 21.32 -9.34 -2.38
C ARG A 145 21.12 -10.73 -2.98
N ARG A 146 20.51 -10.83 -4.17
CA ARG A 146 20.33 -12.13 -4.87
C ARG A 146 21.61 -12.67 -5.49
N TYR A 147 22.62 -11.84 -5.70
CA TYR A 147 23.89 -12.25 -6.32
C TYR A 147 25.00 -12.53 -5.31
N ASN A 148 24.78 -12.30 -4.02
CA ASN A 148 25.78 -12.53 -2.97
C ASN A 148 25.45 -13.74 -2.07
N VAL A 149 24.70 -14.68 -2.59
CA VAL A 149 24.42 -15.96 -1.91
C VAL A 149 25.04 -17.09 -2.68
#